data_5610317467dd647b9668c28f6ef1ca8d
#
_entry.id   5610317467dd647b9668c28f6ef1ca8d
#
_cell.length_a   1.000
_cell.length_b   1.000
_cell.length_c   1.000
_cell.angle_alpha   90.00
_cell.angle_beta   90.00
_cell.angle_gamma   90.00
#
_symmetry.space_group_name_H-M   'P 1'
#
loop_
_entity.id
_entity.type
_entity.pdbx_description
1 polymer ?
#
loop_
_entity_poly.entity_id
_entity_poly.type
_entity_poly.pdbx_seq_one_letter_code
_entity_poly.pdbx_strand_id
1 'polypeptide(L)'
;MKRLLYLAPIALAGLVACSPSGNTDETSADATVEPTPVGTIEPDPNGPAANPGAPDAMGDTAPVSNDRTFPVALRGKWRLTDSPAPTAAQCEGATGDNIGKVLEIDETRFSVFENGGKFTEVKQRGAGMVRAIFDTTYADTPTSADLTFAVDPENRTLTVTDNEGRDEARVYRRCPG
;
A
#
# COMPACT_ATOMS: atom_id res chain seq x y z
N MET A 1 -4.36 51.07 -9.05
CA MET A 1 -3.18 51.85 -9.42
C MET A 1 -2.07 51.58 -8.47
N LYS A 2 -0.89 51.31 -8.89
CA LYS A 2 0.41 50.97 -8.29
C LYS A 2 0.72 49.44 -8.32
N ARG A 3 1.39 49.07 -9.41
CA ARG A 3 2.13 47.83 -9.58
C ARG A 3 3.44 47.94 -8.80
N LEU A 4 3.72 47.01 -7.89
CA LEU A 4 5.04 46.82 -7.33
C LEU A 4 5.62 45.52 -7.92
N LEU A 5 6.60 45.69 -8.80
CA LEU A 5 7.49 44.65 -9.27
C LEU A 5 8.53 44.36 -8.15
N TYR A 6 8.56 43.16 -7.62
CA TYR A 6 9.69 42.69 -6.82
C TYR A 6 10.51 41.70 -7.64
N LEU A 7 11.67 42.16 -8.07
CA LEU A 7 12.77 41.35 -8.56
C LEU A 7 13.50 40.78 -7.33
N ALA A 8 13.61 39.45 -7.24
CA ALA A 8 14.49 38.78 -6.29
C ALA A 8 15.59 38.03 -7.04
N PRO A 9 16.85 38.08 -6.57
CA PRO A 9 18.00 37.55 -7.26
C PRO A 9 18.16 36.05 -7.09
N ILE A 10 18.63 35.42 -8.17
CA ILE A 10 19.06 34.03 -8.27
C ILE A 10 20.43 33.89 -7.58
N ALA A 11 20.52 33.03 -6.58
CA ALA A 11 21.80 32.60 -6.03
C ALA A 11 22.12 31.17 -6.50
N LEU A 12 23.15 31.04 -7.34
CA LEU A 12 23.84 29.79 -7.68
C LEU A 12 24.83 29.46 -6.57
N ALA A 13 24.78 28.25 -6.07
CA ALA A 13 25.90 27.54 -5.41
C ALA A 13 25.47 26.08 -5.29
N GLY A 14 26.22 25.04 -5.60
CA GLY A 14 27.60 24.70 -5.72
C GLY A 14 27.62 23.18 -5.75
N LEU A 15 28.21 22.60 -6.78
CA LEU A 15 28.45 21.15 -6.96
C LEU A 15 29.42 20.66 -5.87
N VAL A 16 29.03 19.63 -5.11
CA VAL A 16 29.96 18.79 -4.35
C VAL A 16 29.87 17.38 -4.93
N ALA A 17 30.94 17.01 -5.64
CA ALA A 17 31.21 15.65 -6.06
C ALA A 17 31.78 14.86 -4.90
N CYS A 18 31.17 13.75 -4.51
CA CYS A 18 31.79 12.72 -3.68
C CYS A 18 31.98 11.44 -4.50
N SER A 19 33.22 11.05 -4.67
CA SER A 19 33.69 9.83 -5.32
C SER A 19 33.33 8.58 -4.50
N PRO A 20 33.10 7.42 -5.16
CA PRO A 20 32.95 6.15 -4.47
C PRO A 20 34.31 5.53 -4.21
N SER A 21 34.61 5.20 -2.97
CA SER A 21 35.71 4.29 -2.60
C SER A 21 35.19 2.86 -2.63
N GLY A 22 35.79 2.04 -3.46
CA GLY A 22 35.61 0.62 -3.50
C GLY A 22 36.18 -0.06 -2.27
N ASN A 23 35.56 -1.14 -1.86
CA ASN A 23 36.21 -2.23 -1.17
C ASN A 23 35.64 -3.56 -1.66
N THR A 24 36.48 -4.24 -2.41
CA THR A 24 36.45 -5.68 -2.65
C THR A 24 36.92 -6.36 -1.37
N ASP A 25 36.13 -7.30 -0.85
CA ASP A 25 36.63 -8.40 -0.06
C ASP A 25 35.89 -9.69 -0.44
N GLU A 26 36.62 -10.51 -1.19
CA GLU A 26 36.31 -11.90 -1.43
C GLU A 26 36.56 -12.68 -0.12
N THR A 27 35.60 -13.43 0.35
CA THR A 27 35.89 -14.59 1.18
C THR A 27 34.87 -15.68 0.84
N SER A 28 35.34 -16.61 0.01
CA SER A 28 34.77 -17.93 -0.17
C SER A 28 34.79 -18.66 1.16
N ALA A 29 33.64 -19.14 1.60
CA ALA A 29 33.52 -20.24 2.54
C ALA A 29 32.50 -21.24 2.00
N ASP A 30 33.04 -22.23 1.36
CA ASP A 30 32.42 -23.49 1.03
C ASP A 30 32.02 -24.18 2.35
N ALA A 31 30.72 -24.27 2.63
CA ALA A 31 30.18 -25.11 3.69
C ALA A 31 29.26 -26.15 3.04
N THR A 32 29.86 -27.27 2.70
CA THR A 32 29.16 -28.50 2.38
C THR A 32 28.35 -28.95 3.60
N VAL A 33 27.05 -28.74 3.56
CA VAL A 33 26.11 -29.30 4.57
C VAL A 33 25.68 -30.68 4.10
N GLU A 34 26.19 -31.71 4.76
CA GLU A 34 25.69 -33.09 4.63
C GLU A 34 24.19 -33.14 5.03
N PRO A 35 23.36 -33.85 4.27
CA PRO A 35 21.99 -34.08 4.67
C PRO A 35 21.93 -35.10 5.82
N THR A 36 21.52 -34.64 6.99
CA THR A 36 21.16 -35.50 8.12
C THR A 36 19.94 -36.33 7.76
N PRO A 37 19.92 -37.66 7.98
CA PRO A 37 18.76 -38.50 7.69
C PRO A 37 17.59 -38.10 8.59
N VAL A 38 16.44 -37.82 7.98
CA VAL A 38 15.17 -37.60 8.64
C VAL A 38 14.78 -38.90 9.36
N GLY A 39 14.85 -38.87 10.68
CA GLY A 39 14.37 -39.95 11.53
C GLY A 39 12.86 -40.12 11.33
N THR A 40 12.48 -41.31 10.91
CA THR A 40 11.06 -41.74 10.88
C THR A 40 10.56 -41.75 12.33
N ILE A 41 9.66 -40.84 12.68
CA ILE A 41 8.97 -40.83 13.96
C ILE A 41 7.88 -41.90 13.86
N GLU A 42 8.12 -43.07 14.48
CA GLU A 42 7.05 -44.07 14.71
C GLU A 42 6.03 -43.44 15.69
N PRO A 43 4.72 -43.57 15.43
CA PRO A 43 3.71 -43.08 16.37
C PRO A 43 3.74 -43.93 17.64
N ASP A 44 3.93 -43.29 18.79
CA ASP A 44 3.87 -43.90 20.11
C ASP A 44 2.42 -44.38 20.38
N PRO A 45 2.19 -45.69 20.55
CA PRO A 45 0.84 -46.24 20.78
C PRO A 45 0.26 -45.90 22.18
N ASN A 46 1.03 -45.22 23.04
CA ASN A 46 0.62 -44.84 24.41
C ASN A 46 0.55 -43.31 24.60
N GLY A 47 0.52 -42.51 23.54
CA GLY A 47 0.29 -41.07 23.67
C GLY A 47 -1.08 -40.78 24.30
N PRO A 48 -1.20 -39.76 25.18
CA PRO A 48 -2.48 -39.41 25.80
C PRO A 48 -3.50 -39.09 24.73
N ALA A 49 -4.68 -39.73 24.82
CA ALA A 49 -5.78 -39.55 23.89
C ALA A 49 -6.07 -38.07 23.68
N ALA A 50 -6.11 -37.66 22.40
CA ALA A 50 -6.47 -36.31 22.00
C ALA A 50 -7.81 -35.91 22.63
N ASN A 51 -7.81 -34.85 23.41
CA ASN A 51 -9.00 -34.30 24.04
C ASN A 51 -9.90 -33.68 22.95
N PRO A 52 -11.09 -34.25 22.63
CA PRO A 52 -11.95 -33.73 21.56
C PRO A 52 -12.82 -32.57 22.08
N GLY A 53 -12.20 -31.46 22.51
CA GLY A 53 -12.97 -30.38 23.12
C GLY A 53 -12.24 -29.06 23.31
N ALA A 54 -11.01 -28.92 22.83
CA ALA A 54 -10.41 -27.59 22.74
C ALA A 54 -10.94 -26.91 21.47
N PRO A 55 -11.61 -25.75 21.56
CA PRO A 55 -11.85 -24.96 20.36
C PRO A 55 -10.47 -24.54 19.84
N ASP A 56 -10.10 -25.09 18.68
CA ASP A 56 -8.95 -24.64 17.94
C ASP A 56 -9.12 -23.14 17.69
N ALA A 57 -8.43 -22.33 18.50
CA ALA A 57 -8.17 -20.93 18.19
C ALA A 57 -7.18 -20.87 17.01
N MET A 58 -7.55 -21.53 15.91
CA MET A 58 -6.98 -21.27 14.61
C MET A 58 -7.49 -19.89 14.21
N GLY A 59 -6.67 -18.88 14.44
CA GLY A 59 -6.80 -17.65 13.72
C GLY A 59 -6.89 -18.02 12.26
N ASP A 60 -8.08 -17.82 11.70
CA ASP A 60 -8.40 -18.07 10.30
C ASP A 60 -7.57 -17.09 9.44
N THR A 61 -6.30 -17.44 9.30
CA THR A 61 -5.42 -16.77 8.34
C THR A 61 -5.80 -17.34 6.99
N ALA A 62 -6.92 -16.83 6.45
CA ALA A 62 -7.31 -17.15 5.10
C ALA A 62 -6.08 -16.97 4.19
N PRO A 63 -5.78 -17.93 3.30
CA PRO A 63 -4.63 -17.84 2.43
C PRO A 63 -4.68 -16.50 1.70
N VAL A 64 -3.59 -15.73 1.76
CA VAL A 64 -3.50 -14.44 1.08
C VAL A 64 -3.63 -14.72 -0.42
N SER A 65 -4.77 -14.34 -1.00
CA SER A 65 -4.93 -14.39 -2.44
C SER A 65 -3.91 -13.44 -3.08
N ASN A 66 -3.10 -13.98 -3.98
CA ASN A 66 -2.13 -13.19 -4.76
C ASN A 66 -2.80 -12.40 -5.91
N ASP A 67 -4.13 -12.34 -5.94
CA ASP A 67 -4.86 -11.59 -6.95
C ASP A 67 -4.52 -10.10 -6.84
N ARG A 68 -3.91 -9.58 -7.87
CA ARG A 68 -3.56 -8.16 -8.00
C ARG A 68 -4.77 -7.32 -8.39
N THR A 69 -5.85 -7.48 -7.62
CA THR A 69 -7.11 -6.75 -7.83
C THR A 69 -7.60 -6.14 -6.53
N PHE A 70 -8.29 -5.02 -6.62
CA PHE A 70 -8.97 -4.45 -5.46
C PHE A 70 -10.24 -5.26 -5.13
N PRO A 71 -10.52 -5.55 -3.84
CA PRO A 71 -11.82 -6.04 -3.41
C PRO A 71 -12.96 -5.13 -3.91
N VAL A 72 -14.10 -5.73 -4.25
CA VAL A 72 -15.24 -4.98 -4.80
C VAL A 72 -15.70 -3.84 -3.87
N ALA A 73 -15.62 -4.05 -2.55
CA ALA A 73 -16.00 -3.04 -1.55
C ALA A 73 -15.17 -1.75 -1.63
N LEU A 74 -13.91 -1.84 -2.12
CA LEU A 74 -13.01 -0.70 -2.27
C LEU A 74 -13.20 0.04 -3.59
N ARG A 75 -13.73 -0.62 -4.64
CA ARG A 75 -13.83 -0.05 -6.00
C ARG A 75 -14.82 1.11 -6.05
N GLY A 76 -14.54 2.07 -6.95
CA GLY A 76 -15.37 3.23 -7.21
C GLY A 76 -14.71 4.55 -6.83
N LYS A 77 -15.51 5.61 -6.73
CA LYS A 77 -15.02 6.96 -6.45
C LYS A 77 -15.17 7.33 -4.98
N TRP A 78 -14.12 7.95 -4.46
CA TRP A 78 -13.99 8.35 -3.08
C TRP A 78 -13.45 9.76 -3.00
N ARG A 79 -13.99 10.58 -2.08
CA ARG A 79 -13.56 11.96 -1.92
C ARG A 79 -12.86 12.19 -0.58
N LEU A 80 -11.68 12.80 -0.63
CA LEU A 80 -11.00 13.32 0.56
C LEU A 80 -11.79 14.53 1.10
N THR A 81 -12.45 14.37 2.23
CA THR A 81 -13.29 15.40 2.83
C THR A 81 -13.66 15.07 4.27
N ASP A 82 -13.80 16.10 5.09
CA ASP A 82 -14.37 15.99 6.44
C ASP A 82 -15.90 15.99 6.42
N SER A 83 -16.51 16.31 5.28
CA SER A 83 -17.97 16.30 5.12
C SER A 83 -18.47 14.86 5.07
N PRO A 84 -19.56 14.51 5.80
CA PRO A 84 -20.08 13.15 5.86
C PRO A 84 -20.66 12.64 4.53
N ALA A 85 -21.07 13.55 3.64
CA ALA A 85 -21.64 13.19 2.34
C ALA A 85 -21.16 14.17 1.25
N PRO A 86 -20.20 13.76 0.40
CA PRO A 86 -19.79 14.57 -0.74
C PRO A 86 -20.92 14.63 -1.78
N THR A 87 -21.05 15.77 -2.46
CA THR A 87 -21.99 15.93 -3.59
C THR A 87 -21.41 15.33 -4.87
N ALA A 88 -22.27 15.05 -5.86
CA ALA A 88 -21.84 14.57 -7.17
C ALA A 88 -20.83 15.52 -7.82
N ALA A 89 -21.08 16.82 -7.80
CA ALA A 89 -20.16 17.84 -8.34
C ALA A 89 -18.78 17.84 -7.68
N GLN A 90 -18.72 17.56 -6.36
CA GLN A 90 -17.47 17.40 -5.65
C GLN A 90 -16.70 16.15 -6.04
N CYS A 91 -17.37 15.16 -6.60
CA CYS A 91 -16.83 13.88 -7.04
C CYS A 91 -16.44 13.84 -8.52
N GLU A 92 -16.65 14.90 -9.28
CA GLU A 92 -16.22 15.01 -10.68
C GLU A 92 -14.69 15.20 -10.83
N GLY A 93 -14.02 15.63 -9.77
CA GLY A 93 -12.59 15.43 -9.52
C GLY A 93 -11.56 16.20 -10.33
N ALA A 94 -11.88 16.69 -11.52
CA ALA A 94 -10.87 17.17 -12.44
C ALA A 94 -10.64 18.69 -12.44
N THR A 95 -11.44 19.47 -11.72
CA THR A 95 -11.41 20.94 -11.82
C THR A 95 -11.51 21.66 -10.47
N GLY A 96 -10.89 22.82 -10.37
CA GLY A 96 -10.99 23.72 -9.23
C GLY A 96 -10.55 23.07 -7.92
N ASP A 97 -11.31 23.27 -6.87
CA ASP A 97 -11.01 22.75 -5.50
C ASP A 97 -11.10 21.22 -5.37
N ASN A 98 -11.47 20.52 -6.45
CA ASN A 98 -11.59 19.07 -6.47
C ASN A 98 -10.30 18.37 -6.90
N ILE A 99 -9.35 19.11 -7.50
CA ILE A 99 -8.06 18.56 -7.96
C ILE A 99 -7.34 17.88 -6.80
N GLY A 100 -6.93 16.61 -7.03
CA GLY A 100 -6.21 15.82 -6.04
C GLY A 100 -7.03 15.33 -4.85
N LYS A 101 -8.35 15.61 -4.81
CA LYS A 101 -9.22 15.17 -3.71
C LYS A 101 -10.10 13.98 -4.03
N VAL A 102 -10.18 13.58 -5.29
CA VAL A 102 -10.95 12.41 -5.71
C VAL A 102 -10.02 11.25 -6.02
N LEU A 103 -10.20 10.17 -5.27
CA LEU A 103 -9.55 8.88 -5.48
C LEU A 103 -10.51 7.99 -6.25
N GLU A 104 -10.08 7.45 -7.37
CA GLU A 104 -10.77 6.45 -8.15
C GLU A 104 -10.06 5.11 -8.04
N ILE A 105 -10.80 4.07 -7.69
CA ILE A 105 -10.29 2.71 -7.54
C ILE A 105 -10.98 1.82 -8.55
N ASP A 106 -10.22 1.35 -9.52
CA ASP A 106 -10.63 0.36 -10.50
C ASP A 106 -10.35 -1.07 -9.98
N GLU A 107 -10.46 -2.05 -10.82
CA GLU A 107 -10.15 -3.43 -10.46
C GLU A 107 -8.66 -3.64 -10.16
N THR A 108 -7.76 -3.05 -10.94
CA THR A 108 -6.31 -3.35 -10.89
C THR A 108 -5.43 -2.16 -10.56
N ARG A 109 -6.02 -0.97 -10.39
CA ARG A 109 -5.28 0.26 -10.13
C ARG A 109 -6.10 1.24 -9.32
N PHE A 110 -5.41 2.22 -8.74
CA PHE A 110 -6.04 3.43 -8.22
C PHE A 110 -5.45 4.68 -8.90
N SER A 111 -6.19 5.79 -8.87
CA SER A 111 -5.73 7.08 -9.37
C SER A 111 -6.25 8.24 -8.52
N VAL A 112 -5.42 9.27 -8.35
CA VAL A 112 -5.76 10.56 -7.75
C VAL A 112 -5.15 11.63 -8.63
N PHE A 113 -5.97 12.30 -9.48
CA PHE A 113 -5.51 13.29 -10.46
C PHE A 113 -4.36 12.73 -11.34
N GLU A 114 -3.15 13.27 -11.22
CA GLU A 114 -1.97 12.85 -11.98
C GLU A 114 -1.22 11.67 -11.34
N ASN A 115 -1.55 11.32 -10.11
CA ASN A 115 -0.92 10.23 -9.38
C ASN A 115 -1.79 8.98 -9.39
N GLY A 116 -1.16 7.83 -9.19
CA GLY A 116 -1.87 6.57 -9.12
C GLY A 116 -0.94 5.41 -8.83
N GLY A 117 -1.47 4.19 -8.89
CA GLY A 117 -0.64 3.00 -8.71
C GLY A 117 -1.28 1.74 -9.22
N LYS A 118 -0.41 0.81 -9.64
CA LYS A 118 -0.75 -0.55 -10.05
C LYS A 118 -0.10 -1.54 -9.10
N PHE A 119 -0.76 -2.66 -8.84
CA PHE A 119 -0.20 -3.70 -7.99
C PHE A 119 1.11 -4.27 -8.52
N THR A 120 2.12 -4.35 -7.65
CA THR A 120 3.34 -5.14 -7.86
C THR A 120 3.35 -6.37 -6.97
N GLU A 121 2.93 -6.24 -5.70
CA GLU A 121 2.89 -7.33 -4.74
C GLU A 121 1.71 -7.15 -3.77
N VAL A 122 0.94 -8.21 -3.50
CA VAL A 122 -0.12 -8.22 -2.49
C VAL A 122 0.43 -8.81 -1.20
N LYS A 123 0.41 -8.05 -0.11
CA LYS A 123 0.88 -8.48 1.23
C LYS A 123 -0.25 -8.99 2.11
N GLN A 124 -1.43 -8.38 2.01
CA GLN A 124 -2.60 -8.78 2.77
C GLN A 124 -3.86 -8.44 2.01
N ARG A 125 -4.89 -9.28 2.11
CA ARG A 125 -6.16 -9.09 1.42
C ARG A 125 -7.31 -9.62 2.26
N GLY A 126 -8.42 -8.87 2.29
CA GLY A 126 -9.70 -9.24 2.88
C GLY A 126 -10.86 -8.71 2.06
N ALA A 127 -12.10 -8.93 2.49
CA ALA A 127 -13.29 -8.47 1.76
C ALA A 127 -13.37 -6.94 1.63
N GLY A 128 -12.92 -6.22 2.65
CA GLY A 128 -12.92 -4.74 2.70
C GLY A 128 -11.54 -4.13 2.86
N MET A 129 -10.46 -4.87 2.64
CA MET A 129 -9.11 -4.37 2.87
C MET A 129 -8.10 -5.02 1.92
N VAL A 130 -7.11 -4.24 1.49
CA VAL A 130 -5.92 -4.73 0.82
C VAL A 130 -4.70 -3.93 1.25
N ARG A 131 -3.60 -4.62 1.57
CA ARG A 131 -2.27 -4.06 1.70
C ARG A 131 -1.39 -4.61 0.59
N ALA A 132 -0.72 -3.73 -0.13
CA ALA A 132 0.10 -4.12 -1.27
C ALA A 132 1.21 -3.10 -1.52
N ILE A 133 2.24 -3.55 -2.23
CA ILE A 133 3.18 -2.64 -2.88
C ILE A 133 2.59 -2.27 -4.24
N PHE A 134 2.60 -0.98 -4.52
CA PHE A 134 2.15 -0.41 -5.79
C PHE A 134 3.31 0.24 -6.52
N ASP A 135 3.34 0.04 -7.83
CA ASP A 135 4.12 0.87 -8.73
C ASP A 135 3.39 2.22 -8.89
N THR A 136 4.02 3.27 -8.42
CA THR A 136 3.51 4.65 -8.43
C THR A 136 4.38 5.55 -9.33
N THR A 137 5.05 4.95 -10.32
CA THR A 137 5.90 5.67 -11.28
C THR A 137 5.16 6.86 -11.88
N TYR A 138 5.79 8.03 -11.78
CA TYR A 138 5.29 9.28 -12.34
C TYR A 138 6.37 9.96 -13.18
N ALA A 139 6.00 10.44 -14.39
CA ALA A 139 6.89 11.16 -15.28
C ALA A 139 8.26 10.45 -15.47
N ASP A 140 8.23 9.15 -15.75
CA ASP A 140 9.41 8.28 -15.93
C ASP A 140 10.34 8.16 -14.71
N THR A 141 9.90 8.65 -13.55
CA THR A 141 10.62 8.44 -12.28
C THR A 141 10.03 7.20 -11.60
N PRO A 142 10.78 6.08 -11.54
CA PRO A 142 10.32 4.86 -10.88
C PRO A 142 10.14 5.10 -9.39
N THR A 143 8.92 4.88 -8.89
CA THR A 143 8.59 4.95 -7.48
C THR A 143 7.67 3.80 -7.09
N SER A 144 7.71 3.43 -5.81
CA SER A 144 6.79 2.44 -5.24
C SER A 144 6.31 2.89 -3.88
N ALA A 145 5.14 2.37 -3.47
CA ALA A 145 4.56 2.65 -2.17
C ALA A 145 3.92 1.39 -1.58
N ASP A 146 4.17 1.14 -0.29
CA ASP A 146 3.46 0.13 0.51
C ASP A 146 2.21 0.78 1.10
N LEU A 147 1.04 0.52 0.52
CA LEU A 147 -0.21 1.16 0.92
C LEU A 147 -1.21 0.12 1.44
N THR A 148 -1.97 0.53 2.46
CA THR A 148 -3.16 -0.17 2.93
C THR A 148 -4.40 0.63 2.57
N PHE A 149 -5.36 -0.01 1.92
CA PHE A 149 -6.70 0.49 1.67
C PHE A 149 -7.68 -0.31 2.54
N ALA A 150 -8.44 0.35 3.38
CA ALA A 150 -9.41 -0.29 4.27
C ALA A 150 -10.72 0.47 4.28
N VAL A 151 -11.85 -0.21 3.98
CA VAL A 151 -13.19 0.37 4.02
C VAL A 151 -13.83 0.09 5.36
N ASP A 152 -14.47 1.11 5.93
CA ASP A 152 -15.44 0.99 7.01
C ASP A 152 -16.84 1.12 6.39
N PRO A 153 -17.60 0.02 6.29
CA PRO A 153 -18.92 0.03 5.66
C PRO A 153 -19.95 0.80 6.49
N GLU A 154 -19.83 0.83 7.82
CA GLU A 154 -20.77 1.52 8.71
C GLU A 154 -20.70 3.03 8.53
N ASN A 155 -19.49 3.56 8.49
CA ASN A 155 -19.22 4.98 8.31
C ASN A 155 -19.12 5.40 6.85
N ARG A 156 -19.16 4.46 5.91
CA ARG A 156 -18.97 4.67 4.47
C ARG A 156 -17.68 5.42 4.16
N THR A 157 -16.62 5.09 4.89
CA THR A 157 -15.28 5.66 4.72
C THR A 157 -14.31 4.66 4.16
N LEU A 158 -13.30 5.19 3.48
CA LEU A 158 -12.10 4.47 3.05
C LEU A 158 -10.89 5.16 3.67
N THR A 159 -10.09 4.41 4.41
CA THR A 159 -8.80 4.88 4.91
C THR A 159 -7.68 4.36 4.02
N VAL A 160 -6.80 5.25 3.59
CA VAL A 160 -5.57 4.92 2.87
C VAL A 160 -4.40 5.27 3.76
N THR A 161 -3.57 4.28 4.08
CA THR A 161 -2.40 4.42 4.95
C THR A 161 -1.13 4.12 4.17
N ASP A 162 -0.15 5.01 4.24
CA ASP A 162 1.23 4.75 3.80
C ASP A 162 1.95 3.98 4.92
N ASN A 163 2.29 2.70 4.67
CA ASN A 163 2.94 1.85 5.69
C ASN A 163 4.44 2.15 5.83
N GLU A 164 5.00 2.99 4.98
CA GLU A 164 6.38 3.49 5.10
C GLU A 164 6.45 4.76 5.95
N GLY A 165 5.30 5.30 6.37
CA GLY A 165 5.21 6.45 7.28
C GLY A 165 5.63 7.77 6.65
N ARG A 166 5.63 7.88 5.32
CA ARG A 166 5.96 9.13 4.61
C ARG A 166 4.79 10.12 4.65
N ASP A 167 3.57 9.61 4.64
CA ASP A 167 2.34 10.39 4.66
C ASP A 167 1.43 9.97 5.81
N GLU A 168 0.64 10.92 6.31
CA GLU A 168 -0.44 10.64 7.27
C GLU A 168 -1.56 9.84 6.59
N ALA A 169 -2.27 9.04 7.38
CA ALA A 169 -3.43 8.31 6.89
C ALA A 169 -4.51 9.28 6.38
N ARG A 170 -5.04 9.00 5.19
CA ARG A 170 -6.05 9.83 4.52
C ARG A 170 -7.40 9.13 4.59
N VAL A 171 -8.42 9.86 5.02
CA VAL A 171 -9.79 9.35 5.11
C VAL A 171 -10.65 9.95 4.00
N TYR A 172 -11.28 9.08 3.25
CA TYR A 172 -12.14 9.43 2.12
C TYR A 172 -13.58 9.03 2.41
N ARG A 173 -14.52 9.71 1.79
CA ARG A 173 -15.96 9.39 1.80
C ARG A 173 -16.40 8.87 0.45
N ARG A 174 -17.31 7.89 0.47
CA ARG A 174 -17.86 7.33 -0.77
C ARG A 174 -18.63 8.40 -1.55
N CYS A 175 -18.32 8.53 -2.84
CA CYS A 175 -19.08 9.37 -3.74
C CYS A 175 -20.49 8.80 -3.98
N PRO A 176 -21.52 9.65 -4.21
CA PRO A 176 -22.82 9.19 -4.66
C PRO A 176 -22.67 8.47 -6.01
N GLY A 177 -23.41 7.35 -6.16
CA GLY A 177 -23.50 6.58 -7.42
C GLY A 177 -24.62 7.12 -8.28
#